data_6af0e559f5bf13cf71f8c506b932d971
#
_entry.id   6af0e559f5bf13cf71f8c506b932d971
#
_cell.length_a   1.000
_cell.length_b   1.000
_cell.length_c   1.000
_cell.angle_alpha   90.00
_cell.angle_beta   90.00
_cell.angle_gamma   90.00
#
_symmetry.space_group_name_H-M   'P 1'
#
loop_
_entity.id
_entity.type
_entity.pdbx_description
1 polymer ?
#
loop_
_entity_poly.entity_id
_entity_poly.type
_entity_poly.pdbx_seq_one_letter_code
_entity_poly.pdbx_strand_id
1 'polypeptide(L)'
;MRASLDRILTTHVGSLPRNEKLSDLLVRREAGEPFDAAEMASEIDKAVAHVIAKQASAGIDIGNDGEQQRVGFQTYVPQRMAGFGGVSKRRRGREFEEFPELVESLTRRFPHVSKQQNAPECQGELKYLNIKPLESEIGRFRRLAGDKFAECFMTAPSPGIVSSTMLDAYYGSQDKYLTALSREMKNEYQAIHKAGLILQIDAPDLAMDRTMMYRDLSDSDFVKAVERHVQAVNDSIAGIPRDRVRLHICYGNWEGPHIHDIPLAKILPALYQANVGALSIEFSNPRHAHEYQAFKTHPLPKDMLLVPGVIETTSNFVEHPEVVARRIEDAVRAVGERERVIASTDCGFGTFTNREWVIEPAVWLKLRSLREGADIASARLWGRKVA
;
A
#
# COMPACT_ATOMS: atom_id res chain seq x y z
N MET A 1 -9.86 -1.54 -14.85
CA MET A 1 -10.34 -1.31 -13.45
C MET A 1 -11.80 -0.87 -13.51
N ARG A 2 -12.64 -1.41 -12.65
CA ARG A 2 -14.06 -1.03 -12.57
C ARG A 2 -14.19 0.39 -12.03
N ALA A 3 -15.18 1.15 -12.55
CA ALA A 3 -15.57 2.46 -12.05
C ALA A 3 -16.88 2.35 -11.26
N SER A 4 -17.20 3.35 -10.45
CA SER A 4 -18.40 3.44 -9.61
C SER A 4 -19.61 3.90 -10.43
N LEU A 5 -20.10 3.07 -11.36
CA LEU A 5 -21.12 3.48 -12.34
C LEU A 5 -22.53 3.66 -11.75
N ASP A 6 -22.92 2.81 -10.81
CA ASP A 6 -24.26 2.77 -10.20
C ASP A 6 -24.23 2.99 -8.70
N ARG A 7 -23.09 2.87 -8.06
CA ARG A 7 -22.82 3.13 -6.65
C ARG A 7 -21.32 3.31 -6.42
N ILE A 8 -20.95 3.87 -5.29
CA ILE A 8 -19.54 3.91 -4.87
C ILE A 8 -19.06 2.49 -4.57
N LEU A 9 -18.02 2.05 -5.27
CA LEU A 9 -17.35 0.79 -5.00
C LEU A 9 -16.42 0.93 -3.79
N THR A 10 -16.17 -0.20 -3.11
CA THR A 10 -15.30 -0.26 -1.93
C THR A 10 -14.10 -1.15 -2.16
N THR A 11 -12.96 -0.75 -1.64
CA THR A 11 -11.70 -1.50 -1.64
C THR A 11 -10.91 -1.21 -0.35
N HIS A 12 -9.69 -1.71 -0.28
CA HIS A 12 -8.71 -1.36 0.75
C HIS A 12 -7.30 -1.38 0.14
N VAL A 13 -6.27 -1.00 0.91
CA VAL A 13 -4.91 -0.84 0.38
C VAL A 13 -4.16 -2.16 0.21
N GLY A 14 -4.51 -3.21 0.97
CA GLY A 14 -3.90 -4.53 0.72
C GLY A 14 -3.71 -5.37 1.97
N SER A 15 -2.73 -5.04 2.80
CA SER A 15 -2.38 -5.87 3.95
C SER A 15 -3.47 -5.89 5.02
N LEU A 16 -3.77 -7.07 5.54
CA LEU A 16 -4.78 -7.35 6.56
C LEU A 16 -4.13 -8.09 7.74
N PRO A 17 -4.75 -8.07 8.93
CA PRO A 17 -4.19 -8.71 10.12
C PRO A 17 -3.86 -10.19 9.90
N ARG A 18 -2.76 -10.65 10.46
CA ARG A 18 -2.32 -12.04 10.47
C ARG A 18 -2.59 -12.65 11.84
N ASN A 19 -2.89 -13.96 11.88
CA ASN A 19 -2.93 -14.65 13.16
C ASN A 19 -1.51 -14.84 13.72
N GLU A 20 -1.40 -14.97 15.03
CA GLU A 20 -0.14 -15.06 15.76
C GLU A 20 0.74 -16.22 15.28
N LYS A 21 0.15 -17.39 15.03
CA LYS A 21 0.87 -18.57 14.57
C LYS A 21 1.52 -18.36 13.19
N LEU A 22 0.79 -17.77 12.24
CA LEU A 22 1.34 -17.43 10.92
C LEU A 22 2.43 -16.36 11.06
N SER A 23 2.22 -15.36 11.89
CA SER A 23 3.21 -14.30 12.17
C SER A 23 4.53 -14.88 12.67
N ASP A 24 4.49 -15.82 13.65
CA ASP A 24 5.68 -16.49 14.15
C ASP A 24 6.43 -17.29 13.06
N LEU A 25 5.70 -18.09 12.28
CA LEU A 25 6.28 -18.87 11.16
C LEU A 25 6.94 -17.98 10.10
N LEU A 26 6.31 -16.84 9.76
CA LEU A 26 6.86 -15.87 8.81
C LEU A 26 8.15 -15.23 9.33
N VAL A 27 8.18 -14.84 10.60
CA VAL A 27 9.36 -14.24 11.24
C VAL A 27 10.51 -15.25 11.32
N ARG A 28 10.26 -16.51 11.69
CA ARG A 28 11.26 -17.58 11.70
C ARG A 28 11.85 -17.81 10.30
N ARG A 29 10.99 -17.88 9.28
CA ARG A 29 11.44 -18.01 7.89
C ARG A 29 12.37 -16.88 7.47
N GLU A 30 12.01 -15.63 7.77
CA GLU A 30 12.83 -14.47 7.45
C GLU A 30 14.16 -14.47 8.21
N ALA A 31 14.16 -14.96 9.45
CA ALA A 31 15.35 -15.07 10.27
C ALA A 31 16.29 -16.25 9.87
N GLY A 32 15.85 -17.10 8.92
CA GLY A 32 16.56 -18.34 8.60
C GLY A 32 16.51 -19.39 9.72
N GLU A 33 15.55 -19.27 10.64
CA GLU A 33 15.34 -20.23 11.72
C GLU A 33 14.54 -21.45 11.22
N PRO A 34 14.67 -22.61 11.87
CA PRO A 34 13.90 -23.80 11.50
C PRO A 34 12.40 -23.57 11.62
N PHE A 35 11.62 -23.97 10.62
CA PHE A 35 10.15 -23.98 10.63
C PHE A 35 9.63 -25.18 9.82
N ASP A 36 8.42 -25.61 10.12
CA ASP A 36 7.74 -26.63 9.32
C ASP A 36 7.07 -26.00 8.10
N ALA A 37 7.57 -26.36 6.91
CA ALA A 37 7.06 -25.83 5.63
C ALA A 37 5.63 -26.28 5.31
N ALA A 38 5.22 -27.49 5.73
CA ALA A 38 3.87 -28.00 5.52
C ALA A 38 2.89 -27.30 6.45
N GLU A 39 3.28 -27.08 7.72
CA GLU A 39 2.51 -26.27 8.66
C GLU A 39 2.33 -24.85 8.17
N MET A 40 3.40 -24.19 7.72
CA MET A 40 3.35 -22.84 7.16
C MET A 40 2.39 -22.77 5.96
N ALA A 41 2.46 -23.71 5.02
CA ALA A 41 1.59 -23.73 3.86
C ALA A 41 0.11 -23.87 4.26
N SER A 42 -0.19 -24.71 5.26
CA SER A 42 -1.53 -24.88 5.83
C SER A 42 -2.03 -23.61 6.51
N GLU A 43 -1.19 -22.94 7.33
CA GLU A 43 -1.58 -21.71 8.01
C GLU A 43 -1.79 -20.55 7.02
N ILE A 44 -0.99 -20.45 5.95
CA ILE A 44 -1.22 -19.49 4.87
C ILE A 44 -2.57 -19.74 4.18
N ASP A 45 -2.90 -20.99 3.84
CA ASP A 45 -4.19 -21.32 3.21
C ASP A 45 -5.38 -20.92 4.09
N LYS A 46 -5.31 -21.20 5.39
CA LYS A 46 -6.33 -20.80 6.37
C LYS A 46 -6.44 -19.29 6.49
N ALA A 47 -5.32 -18.58 6.60
CA ALA A 47 -5.28 -17.13 6.76
C ALA A 47 -5.83 -16.41 5.52
N VAL A 48 -5.42 -16.82 4.32
CA VAL A 48 -5.95 -16.25 3.06
C VAL A 48 -7.46 -16.50 2.93
N ALA A 49 -7.92 -17.73 3.23
CA ALA A 49 -9.35 -18.06 3.22
C ALA A 49 -10.14 -17.19 4.22
N HIS A 50 -9.59 -16.99 5.43
CA HIS A 50 -10.19 -16.18 6.48
C HIS A 50 -10.35 -14.72 6.05
N VAL A 51 -9.28 -14.07 5.58
CA VAL A 51 -9.35 -12.64 5.20
C VAL A 51 -10.23 -12.41 3.96
N ILE A 52 -10.27 -13.36 3.02
CA ILE A 52 -11.21 -13.30 1.88
C ILE A 52 -12.66 -13.35 2.36
N ALA A 53 -12.99 -14.29 3.26
CA ALA A 53 -14.33 -14.41 3.81
C ALA A 53 -14.73 -13.15 4.60
N LYS A 54 -13.82 -12.58 5.37
CA LYS A 54 -14.04 -11.33 6.13
C LYS A 54 -14.25 -10.12 5.24
N GLN A 55 -13.45 -9.94 4.19
CA GLN A 55 -13.63 -8.89 3.18
C GLN A 55 -15.00 -9.00 2.52
N ALA A 56 -15.36 -10.19 2.03
CA ALA A 56 -16.66 -10.42 1.40
C ALA A 56 -17.83 -10.17 2.36
N SER A 57 -17.73 -10.62 3.62
CA SER A 57 -18.75 -10.37 4.66
C SER A 57 -18.85 -8.88 5.04
N ALA A 58 -17.79 -8.12 4.94
CA ALA A 58 -17.78 -6.67 5.16
C ALA A 58 -18.31 -5.88 3.95
N GLY A 59 -18.58 -6.54 2.81
CA GLY A 59 -19.09 -5.90 1.60
C GLY A 59 -18.04 -5.19 0.76
N ILE A 60 -16.78 -5.66 0.80
CA ILE A 60 -15.71 -5.15 -0.06
C ILE A 60 -15.92 -5.64 -1.50
N ASP A 61 -15.90 -4.72 -2.46
CA ASP A 61 -16.11 -5.00 -3.88
C ASP A 61 -14.84 -5.45 -4.61
N ILE A 62 -13.72 -4.81 -4.28
CA ILE A 62 -12.43 -5.06 -4.91
C ILE A 62 -11.46 -5.53 -3.83
N GLY A 63 -11.20 -6.85 -3.79
CA GLY A 63 -10.47 -7.49 -2.71
C GLY A 63 -9.15 -8.12 -3.13
N ASN A 64 -8.37 -8.56 -2.12
CA ASN A 64 -7.09 -9.25 -2.31
C ASN A 64 -6.85 -10.37 -1.28
N ASP A 65 -5.64 -10.94 -1.26
CA ASP A 65 -5.21 -12.00 -0.34
C ASP A 65 -4.77 -11.50 1.06
N GLY A 66 -4.86 -10.19 1.32
CA GLY A 66 -4.44 -9.58 2.58
C GLY A 66 -2.93 -9.61 2.84
N GLU A 67 -2.11 -9.94 1.83
CA GLU A 67 -0.64 -10.10 1.97
C GLU A 67 -0.24 -11.13 3.03
N GLN A 68 -1.08 -12.13 3.26
CA GLN A 68 -0.95 -13.04 4.40
C GLN A 68 0.36 -13.82 4.41
N GLN A 69 1.00 -14.04 3.29
CA GLN A 69 2.24 -14.82 3.16
C GLN A 69 3.52 -13.96 3.18
N ARG A 70 3.41 -12.65 3.40
CA ARG A 70 4.53 -11.69 3.41
C ARG A 70 4.80 -11.21 4.84
N VAL A 71 6.08 -11.08 5.21
CA VAL A 71 6.47 -10.50 6.51
C VAL A 71 6.22 -8.99 6.53
N GLY A 72 6.43 -8.32 5.41
CA GLY A 72 6.15 -6.92 5.20
C GLY A 72 5.96 -6.64 3.71
N PHE A 73 5.34 -5.51 3.38
CA PHE A 73 4.93 -5.19 2.02
C PHE A 73 6.10 -5.07 1.02
N GLN A 74 7.33 -4.72 1.48
CA GLN A 74 8.53 -4.64 0.63
C GLN A 74 9.65 -5.58 1.08
N THR A 75 9.64 -6.08 2.32
CA THR A 75 10.75 -6.86 2.90
C THR A 75 10.87 -8.27 2.32
N TYR A 76 9.89 -8.72 1.56
CA TYR A 76 9.95 -10.00 0.85
C TYR A 76 10.81 -9.95 -0.43
N VAL A 77 11.10 -8.77 -0.99
CA VAL A 77 11.83 -8.61 -2.26
C VAL A 77 13.19 -9.33 -2.28
N PRO A 78 14.02 -9.25 -1.23
CA PRO A 78 15.29 -10.00 -1.19
C PRO A 78 15.14 -11.53 -1.21
N GLN A 79 13.96 -12.05 -0.90
CA GLN A 79 13.69 -13.49 -0.99
C GLN A 79 13.46 -13.95 -2.45
N ARG A 80 13.15 -12.99 -3.35
CA ARG A 80 12.84 -13.23 -4.77
C ARG A 80 13.89 -12.68 -5.73
N MET A 81 14.83 -11.89 -5.22
CA MET A 81 15.81 -11.17 -6.03
C MET A 81 17.20 -11.30 -5.43
N ALA A 82 18.19 -11.71 -6.26
CA ALA A 82 19.60 -11.70 -5.87
C ALA A 82 20.16 -10.28 -5.84
N GLY A 83 21.34 -10.12 -5.24
CA GLY A 83 22.06 -8.86 -5.15
C GLY A 83 21.92 -8.16 -3.79
N PHE A 84 21.05 -8.64 -2.91
CA PHE A 84 20.86 -8.10 -1.57
C PHE A 84 21.68 -8.89 -0.52
N GLY A 85 22.23 -8.15 0.46
CA GLY A 85 22.99 -8.72 1.57
C GLY A 85 23.34 -7.67 2.62
N GLY A 86 24.07 -8.07 3.68
CA GLY A 86 24.46 -7.15 4.74
C GLY A 86 23.29 -6.48 5.46
N VAL A 87 23.50 -5.25 5.91
CA VAL A 87 22.48 -4.44 6.61
C VAL A 87 22.49 -3.01 6.05
N SER A 88 21.36 -2.56 5.56
CA SER A 88 21.18 -1.19 5.05
C SER A 88 21.39 -0.14 6.14
N LYS A 89 22.22 0.85 5.85
CA LYS A 89 22.50 1.98 6.75
C LYS A 89 21.46 3.09 6.62
N ARG A 90 20.19 2.74 6.43
CA ARG A 90 19.09 3.71 6.34
C ARG A 90 19.01 4.56 7.60
N ARG A 91 18.94 5.87 7.42
CA ARG A 91 18.74 6.81 8.54
C ARG A 91 17.31 6.70 9.06
N ARG A 92 17.15 7.01 10.33
CA ARG A 92 15.81 7.14 10.92
C ARG A 92 15.08 8.36 10.34
N GLY A 93 13.76 8.30 10.29
CA GLY A 93 12.95 9.45 9.91
C GLY A 93 13.19 10.64 10.84
N ARG A 94 12.97 11.84 10.31
CA ARG A 94 13.24 13.11 10.99
C ARG A 94 12.51 13.19 12.33
N GLU A 95 11.24 12.84 12.38
CA GLU A 95 10.43 12.89 13.60
C GLU A 95 10.88 11.90 14.68
N PHE A 96 11.46 10.76 14.30
CA PHE A 96 12.05 9.83 15.28
C PHE A 96 13.32 10.37 15.93
N GLU A 97 14.00 11.34 15.33
CA GLU A 97 15.12 12.04 15.94
C GLU A 97 14.66 13.25 16.77
N GLU A 98 13.60 13.94 16.33
CA GLU A 98 13.04 15.11 17.03
C GLU A 98 12.20 14.71 18.27
N PHE A 99 11.58 13.52 18.26
CA PHE A 99 10.70 13.04 19.31
C PHE A 99 11.16 11.66 19.86
N PRO A 100 12.22 11.62 20.70
CA PRO A 100 12.71 10.35 21.25
C PRO A 100 11.65 9.61 22.08
N GLU A 101 10.72 10.31 22.74
CA GLU A 101 9.61 9.72 23.49
C GLU A 101 8.68 8.91 22.59
N LEU A 102 8.52 9.31 21.34
CA LEU A 102 7.79 8.54 20.34
C LEU A 102 8.47 7.19 20.08
N VAL A 103 9.80 7.19 19.93
CA VAL A 103 10.58 5.95 19.72
C VAL A 103 10.43 5.02 20.93
N GLU A 104 10.50 5.55 22.16
CA GLU A 104 10.29 4.76 23.36
C GLU A 104 8.89 4.15 23.41
N SER A 105 7.86 4.93 23.08
CA SER A 105 6.47 4.49 23.04
C SER A 105 6.29 3.37 22.02
N LEU A 106 6.81 3.53 20.80
CA LEU A 106 6.74 2.52 19.75
C LEU A 106 7.49 1.24 20.10
N THR A 107 8.67 1.36 20.73
CA THR A 107 9.45 0.20 21.17
C THR A 107 8.72 -0.59 22.24
N ARG A 108 8.01 0.08 23.17
CA ARG A 108 7.18 -0.58 24.17
C ARG A 108 5.97 -1.27 23.57
N ARG A 109 5.32 -0.63 22.60
CA ARG A 109 4.13 -1.15 21.93
C ARG A 109 4.44 -2.34 21.03
N PHE A 110 5.58 -2.31 20.34
CA PHE A 110 5.99 -3.30 19.33
C PHE A 110 7.40 -3.84 19.62
N PRO A 111 7.59 -4.62 20.70
CA PRO A 111 8.92 -5.05 21.14
C PRO A 111 9.62 -6.02 20.16
N HIS A 112 8.86 -6.68 19.26
CA HIS A 112 9.36 -7.70 18.34
C HIS A 112 9.62 -7.22 16.90
N VAL A 113 9.48 -5.90 16.65
CA VAL A 113 9.66 -5.30 15.31
C VAL A 113 11.13 -5.11 14.90
N SER A 114 12.09 -5.36 15.80
CA SER A 114 13.51 -5.02 15.63
C SER A 114 14.19 -5.61 14.38
N LYS A 115 13.73 -6.73 13.85
CA LYS A 115 14.31 -7.34 12.63
C LYS A 115 13.93 -6.61 11.33
N GLN A 116 12.82 -5.91 11.29
CA GLN A 116 12.40 -5.11 10.13
C GLN A 116 13.25 -3.84 9.92
N GLN A 117 13.97 -3.40 10.96
CA GLN A 117 14.90 -2.28 10.89
C GLN A 117 16.24 -2.64 10.22
N ASN A 118 16.50 -3.93 10.02
CA ASN A 118 17.72 -4.47 9.45
C ASN A 118 17.50 -4.98 8.01
N ALA A 119 16.81 -4.18 7.17
CA ALA A 119 16.71 -4.50 5.75
C ALA A 119 18.13 -4.67 5.15
N PRO A 120 18.33 -5.59 4.21
CA PRO A 120 19.61 -5.71 3.53
C PRO A 120 19.90 -4.49 2.68
N GLU A 121 21.15 -4.31 2.24
CA GLU A 121 21.55 -3.35 1.21
C GLU A 121 21.80 -4.05 -0.12
N CYS A 122 21.81 -3.30 -1.22
CA CYS A 122 22.17 -3.82 -2.53
C CYS A 122 23.70 -3.91 -2.64
N GLN A 123 24.26 -5.14 -2.59
CA GLN A 123 25.70 -5.42 -2.62
C GLN A 123 26.16 -6.07 -3.93
N GLY A 124 25.26 -6.34 -4.87
CA GLY A 124 25.59 -7.02 -6.12
C GLY A 124 24.56 -6.73 -7.21
N GLU A 125 24.82 -7.31 -8.40
CA GLU A 125 23.89 -7.18 -9.52
C GLU A 125 22.51 -7.78 -9.17
N LEU A 126 21.45 -6.98 -9.37
CA LEU A 126 20.08 -7.42 -9.14
C LEU A 126 19.64 -8.36 -10.25
N LYS A 127 19.04 -9.47 -9.84
CA LYS A 127 18.44 -10.45 -10.74
C LYS A 127 17.24 -11.13 -10.09
N TYR A 128 16.10 -11.08 -10.74
CA TYR A 128 14.91 -11.80 -10.29
C TYR A 128 15.16 -13.31 -10.38
N LEU A 129 15.03 -14.02 -9.25
CA LEU A 129 15.50 -15.41 -9.14
C LEU A 129 14.44 -16.42 -9.60
N ASN A 130 13.21 -16.25 -9.13
CA ASN A 130 12.18 -17.27 -9.32
C ASN A 130 10.78 -16.68 -9.18
N ILE A 131 9.96 -16.83 -10.20
CA ILE A 131 8.58 -16.36 -10.23
C ILE A 131 7.59 -17.31 -9.53
N LYS A 132 7.94 -18.59 -9.32
CA LYS A 132 7.06 -19.61 -8.76
C LYS A 132 6.42 -19.28 -7.40
N PRO A 133 7.13 -18.62 -6.45
CA PRO A 133 6.48 -18.18 -5.20
C PRO A 133 5.31 -17.24 -5.46
N LEU A 134 5.47 -16.27 -6.36
CA LEU A 134 4.39 -15.35 -6.74
C LEU A 134 3.26 -16.08 -7.49
N GLU A 135 3.57 -16.96 -8.42
CA GLU A 135 2.56 -17.79 -9.12
C GLU A 135 1.76 -18.63 -8.12
N SER A 136 2.39 -19.17 -7.09
CA SER A 136 1.72 -19.89 -6.00
C SER A 136 0.79 -18.98 -5.19
N GLU A 137 1.23 -17.74 -4.86
CA GLU A 137 0.40 -16.72 -4.20
C GLU A 137 -0.84 -16.40 -5.04
N ILE A 138 -0.64 -16.09 -6.31
CA ILE A 138 -1.70 -15.78 -7.27
C ILE A 138 -2.68 -16.96 -7.40
N GLY A 139 -2.16 -18.18 -7.59
CA GLY A 139 -2.99 -19.38 -7.75
C GLY A 139 -3.84 -19.65 -6.51
N ARG A 140 -3.26 -19.51 -5.31
CA ARG A 140 -3.96 -19.65 -4.04
C ARG A 140 -5.07 -18.61 -3.92
N PHE A 141 -4.74 -17.34 -4.13
CA PHE A 141 -5.72 -16.26 -4.05
C PHE A 141 -6.88 -16.48 -5.01
N ARG A 142 -6.63 -16.73 -6.29
CA ARG A 142 -7.68 -16.97 -7.28
C ARG A 142 -8.57 -18.15 -6.94
N ARG A 143 -8.01 -19.25 -6.47
CA ARG A 143 -8.76 -20.44 -6.03
C ARG A 143 -9.69 -20.13 -4.86
N LEU A 144 -9.22 -19.38 -3.86
CA LEU A 144 -9.98 -19.09 -2.65
C LEU A 144 -10.95 -17.92 -2.82
N ALA A 145 -10.61 -16.95 -3.64
CA ALA A 145 -11.48 -15.81 -3.95
C ALA A 145 -12.70 -16.25 -4.78
N GLY A 146 -12.50 -17.08 -5.80
CA GLY A 146 -13.58 -17.46 -6.71
C GLY A 146 -14.27 -16.22 -7.28
N ASP A 147 -15.57 -16.11 -7.08
CA ASP A 147 -16.45 -15.02 -7.52
C ASP A 147 -16.86 -14.03 -6.40
N LYS A 148 -16.18 -14.09 -5.24
CA LYS A 148 -16.55 -13.30 -4.05
C LYS A 148 -16.38 -11.79 -4.23
N PHE A 149 -15.55 -11.35 -5.17
CA PHE A 149 -15.27 -9.95 -5.44
C PHE A 149 -15.68 -9.57 -6.86
N ALA A 150 -16.13 -8.33 -7.03
CA ALA A 150 -16.41 -7.77 -8.35
C ALA A 150 -15.14 -7.63 -9.21
N GLU A 151 -13.99 -7.40 -8.57
CA GLU A 151 -12.66 -7.36 -9.16
C GLU A 151 -11.61 -7.74 -8.09
N CYS A 152 -10.44 -8.22 -8.52
CA CYS A 152 -9.37 -8.62 -7.62
C CYS A 152 -8.09 -7.85 -7.93
N PHE A 153 -7.31 -7.53 -6.88
CA PHE A 153 -6.01 -6.89 -7.04
C PHE A 153 -4.91 -7.63 -6.27
N MET A 154 -3.66 -7.34 -6.61
CA MET A 154 -2.50 -7.78 -5.86
C MET A 154 -1.50 -6.65 -5.75
N THR A 155 -0.87 -6.53 -4.59
CA THR A 155 0.11 -5.49 -4.26
C THR A 155 1.52 -5.90 -4.66
N ALA A 156 2.35 -4.90 -4.98
CA ALA A 156 3.79 -5.02 -5.07
C ALA A 156 4.44 -3.67 -4.71
N PRO A 157 5.64 -3.65 -4.09
CA PRO A 157 6.31 -2.40 -3.76
C PRO A 157 6.83 -1.71 -5.02
N SER A 158 6.94 -0.38 -4.99
CA SER A 158 7.59 0.39 -6.04
C SER A 158 9.11 0.14 -6.07
N PRO A 159 9.79 0.34 -7.21
CA PRO A 159 11.26 0.39 -7.23
C PRO A 159 11.82 1.44 -6.27
N GLY A 160 11.12 2.57 -6.11
CA GLY A 160 11.51 3.65 -5.22
C GLY A 160 11.57 3.26 -3.76
N ILE A 161 10.52 2.61 -3.22
CA ILE A 161 10.54 2.18 -1.80
C ILE A 161 11.57 1.08 -1.56
N VAL A 162 11.82 0.20 -2.52
CA VAL A 162 12.88 -0.78 -2.40
C VAL A 162 14.22 -0.08 -2.32
N SER A 163 14.49 0.91 -3.20
CA SER A 163 15.75 1.65 -3.23
C SER A 163 16.00 2.49 -1.98
N SER A 164 14.97 3.06 -1.37
CA SER A 164 15.08 3.89 -0.17
C SER A 164 15.14 3.08 1.13
N THR A 165 14.69 1.83 1.09
CA THR A 165 14.77 0.90 2.22
C THR A 165 16.06 0.09 2.21
N MET A 166 16.45 -0.42 1.04
CA MET A 166 17.60 -1.26 0.79
C MET A 166 18.62 -0.45 -0.01
N LEU A 167 19.47 0.32 0.69
CA LEU A 167 20.36 1.31 0.07
C LEU A 167 21.35 0.67 -0.90
N ASP A 168 21.76 1.45 -1.90
CA ASP A 168 22.73 1.05 -2.90
C ASP A 168 24.17 1.06 -2.33
N ALA A 169 24.83 -0.10 -2.42
CA ALA A 169 26.27 -0.25 -2.15
C ALA A 169 27.02 -0.87 -3.35
N TYR A 170 26.36 -0.98 -4.52
CA TYR A 170 26.93 -1.64 -5.70
C TYR A 170 26.90 -0.78 -6.97
N TYR A 171 25.78 -0.18 -7.32
CA TYR A 171 25.61 0.55 -8.59
C TYR A 171 26.29 1.92 -8.61
N GLY A 172 26.49 2.53 -7.42
CA GLY A 172 27.18 3.80 -7.25
C GLY A 172 26.40 5.03 -7.72
N SER A 173 25.12 4.86 -8.15
CA SER A 173 24.22 5.98 -8.40
C SER A 173 22.76 5.53 -8.28
N GLN A 174 21.91 6.42 -7.76
CA GLN A 174 20.46 6.18 -7.59
C GLN A 174 19.78 5.83 -8.93
N ASP A 175 20.16 6.51 -10.02
CA ASP A 175 19.52 6.28 -11.32
C ASP A 175 19.84 4.88 -11.87
N LYS A 176 21.09 4.41 -11.75
CA LYS A 176 21.47 3.05 -12.15
C LYS A 176 20.76 2.00 -11.31
N TYR A 177 20.64 2.25 -10.00
CA TYR A 177 20.00 1.34 -9.08
C TYR A 177 18.47 1.26 -9.36
N LEU A 178 17.80 2.40 -9.52
CA LEU A 178 16.38 2.43 -9.90
C LEU A 178 16.13 1.75 -11.25
N THR A 179 17.02 1.95 -12.24
CA THR A 179 16.93 1.26 -13.55
C THR A 179 17.02 -0.25 -13.38
N ALA A 180 17.94 -0.74 -12.55
CA ALA A 180 18.07 -2.17 -12.28
C ALA A 180 16.85 -2.73 -11.54
N LEU A 181 16.36 -2.03 -10.52
CA LEU A 181 15.14 -2.42 -9.80
C LEU A 181 13.93 -2.46 -10.74
N SER A 182 13.74 -1.43 -11.57
CA SER A 182 12.63 -1.36 -12.53
C SER A 182 12.64 -2.55 -13.50
N ARG A 183 13.81 -2.90 -14.01
CA ARG A 183 13.98 -4.05 -14.90
C ARG A 183 13.57 -5.36 -14.22
N GLU A 184 14.01 -5.57 -12.99
CA GLU A 184 13.78 -6.84 -12.30
C GLU A 184 12.36 -6.94 -11.71
N MET A 185 11.82 -5.84 -11.13
CA MET A 185 10.44 -5.79 -10.60
C MET A 185 9.39 -5.98 -11.70
N LYS A 186 9.71 -5.63 -12.95
CA LYS A 186 8.85 -5.88 -14.11
C LYS A 186 8.41 -7.34 -14.22
N ASN A 187 9.24 -8.31 -13.82
CA ASN A 187 8.88 -9.73 -13.83
C ASN A 187 7.65 -10.00 -12.96
N GLU A 188 7.63 -9.42 -11.76
CA GLU A 188 6.54 -9.58 -10.81
C GLU A 188 5.27 -8.86 -11.29
N TYR A 189 5.41 -7.61 -11.75
CA TYR A 189 4.28 -6.81 -12.23
C TYR A 189 3.59 -7.45 -13.43
N GLN A 190 4.36 -7.95 -14.38
CA GLN A 190 3.83 -8.67 -15.55
C GLN A 190 3.12 -9.97 -15.17
N ALA A 191 3.60 -10.71 -14.17
CA ALA A 191 2.96 -11.94 -13.70
C ALA A 191 1.59 -11.64 -13.06
N ILE A 192 1.50 -10.60 -12.22
CA ILE A 192 0.24 -10.14 -11.62
C ILE A 192 -0.76 -9.75 -12.71
N HIS A 193 -0.33 -8.93 -13.67
CA HIS A 193 -1.18 -8.51 -14.78
C HIS A 193 -1.65 -9.69 -15.65
N LYS A 194 -0.74 -10.58 -16.05
CA LYS A 194 -1.07 -11.79 -16.85
C LYS A 194 -2.06 -12.72 -16.15
N ALA A 195 -2.09 -12.71 -14.82
CA ALA A 195 -3.09 -13.43 -14.04
C ALA A 195 -4.49 -12.76 -14.06
N GLY A 196 -4.65 -11.62 -14.74
CA GLY A 196 -5.92 -10.88 -14.83
C GLY A 196 -6.25 -10.04 -13.58
N LEU A 197 -5.29 -9.87 -12.67
CA LEU A 197 -5.44 -9.04 -11.48
C LEU A 197 -5.11 -7.58 -11.79
N ILE A 198 -5.70 -6.65 -11.02
CA ILE A 198 -5.20 -5.28 -10.95
C ILE A 198 -3.87 -5.32 -10.22
N LEU A 199 -2.85 -4.69 -10.79
CA LEU A 199 -1.60 -4.43 -10.10
C LEU A 199 -1.75 -3.16 -9.23
N GLN A 200 -1.59 -3.28 -7.93
CA GLN A 200 -1.35 -2.12 -7.08
C GLN A 200 0.14 -1.99 -6.80
N ILE A 201 0.69 -0.81 -7.07
CA ILE A 201 2.07 -0.47 -6.72
C ILE A 201 2.03 0.38 -5.44
N ASP A 202 2.64 -0.13 -4.37
CA ASP A 202 2.77 0.59 -3.10
C ASP A 202 4.03 1.45 -3.15
N ALA A 203 3.84 2.77 -3.22
CA ALA A 203 4.90 3.75 -3.42
C ALA A 203 4.93 4.83 -2.33
N PRO A 204 5.15 4.47 -1.05
CA PRO A 204 5.30 5.47 0.01
C PRO A 204 6.53 6.36 -0.18
N ASP A 205 7.52 5.93 -0.96
CA ASP A 205 8.66 6.73 -1.37
C ASP A 205 8.28 8.05 -2.06
N LEU A 206 7.11 8.13 -2.68
CA LEU A 206 6.63 9.33 -3.37
C LEU A 206 6.13 10.44 -2.42
N ALA A 207 5.90 10.12 -1.14
CA ALA A 207 5.49 11.09 -0.11
C ALA A 207 6.29 10.90 1.19
N MET A 208 6.27 9.73 1.82
CA MET A 208 6.92 9.43 3.09
C MET A 208 8.43 9.72 3.07
N ASP A 209 9.11 9.46 1.96
CA ASP A 209 10.56 9.65 1.90
C ASP A 209 11.00 11.12 1.99
N ARG A 210 10.07 12.08 1.92
CA ARG A 210 10.33 13.48 2.27
C ARG A 210 10.83 13.62 3.71
N THR A 211 10.37 12.78 4.61
CA THR A 211 10.76 12.77 6.03
C THR A 211 11.81 11.71 6.36
N MET A 212 12.09 10.79 5.42
CA MET A 212 13.02 9.68 5.57
C MET A 212 14.31 9.92 4.78
N MET A 213 14.40 9.35 3.57
CA MET A 213 15.61 9.39 2.74
C MET A 213 15.97 10.80 2.28
N TYR A 214 14.99 11.62 1.94
CA TYR A 214 15.16 12.96 1.36
C TYR A 214 14.89 14.08 2.36
N ARG A 215 14.99 13.82 3.65
CA ARG A 215 14.63 14.74 4.73
C ARG A 215 15.45 16.06 4.76
N ASP A 216 16.66 16.05 4.20
CA ASP A 216 17.53 17.23 4.14
C ASP A 216 17.38 18.04 2.84
N LEU A 217 16.56 17.58 1.89
CA LEU A 217 16.33 18.29 0.64
C LEU A 217 15.31 19.41 0.79
N SER A 218 15.33 20.38 -0.14
CA SER A 218 14.20 21.28 -0.35
C SER A 218 13.00 20.51 -0.92
N ASP A 219 11.79 21.07 -0.77
CA ASP A 219 10.60 20.46 -1.39
C ASP A 219 10.73 20.35 -2.90
N SER A 220 11.34 21.37 -3.56
CA SER A 220 11.57 21.35 -5.01
C SER A 220 12.54 20.26 -5.45
N ASP A 221 13.56 19.96 -4.65
CA ASP A 221 14.49 18.87 -4.97
C ASP A 221 13.89 17.50 -4.64
N PHE A 222 13.04 17.43 -3.62
CA PHE A 222 12.26 16.22 -3.36
C PHE A 222 11.28 15.92 -4.52
N VAL A 223 10.60 16.93 -5.07
CA VAL A 223 9.73 16.73 -6.25
C VAL A 223 10.51 16.15 -7.42
N LYS A 224 11.74 16.59 -7.68
CA LYS A 224 12.61 15.96 -8.71
C LYS A 224 12.92 14.48 -8.39
N ALA A 225 13.07 14.13 -7.10
CA ALA A 225 13.22 12.73 -6.72
C ALA A 225 11.92 11.93 -6.97
N VAL A 226 10.75 12.51 -6.67
CA VAL A 226 9.44 11.94 -6.99
C VAL A 226 9.31 11.68 -8.49
N GLU A 227 9.70 12.64 -9.35
CA GLU A 227 9.67 12.47 -10.81
C GLU A 227 10.54 11.30 -11.27
N ARG A 228 11.75 11.13 -10.71
CA ARG A 228 12.62 9.97 -11.01
C ARG A 228 12.00 8.64 -10.57
N HIS A 229 11.37 8.61 -9.38
CA HIS A 229 10.71 7.41 -8.88
C HIS A 229 9.46 7.07 -9.69
N VAL A 230 8.69 8.07 -10.12
CA VAL A 230 7.56 7.89 -11.06
C VAL A 230 8.05 7.34 -12.40
N GLN A 231 9.18 7.84 -12.93
CA GLN A 231 9.77 7.28 -14.15
C GLN A 231 10.17 5.81 -13.96
N ALA A 232 10.75 5.46 -12.82
CA ALA A 232 11.10 4.06 -12.49
C ALA A 232 9.85 3.15 -12.42
N VAL A 233 8.72 3.66 -11.89
CA VAL A 233 7.44 2.97 -11.94
C VAL A 233 6.99 2.78 -13.40
N ASN A 234 7.02 3.83 -14.22
CA ASN A 234 6.61 3.77 -15.63
C ASN A 234 7.43 2.74 -16.43
N ASP A 235 8.73 2.68 -16.20
CA ASP A 235 9.62 1.71 -16.85
C ASP A 235 9.28 0.27 -16.43
N SER A 236 8.93 0.06 -15.16
CA SER A 236 8.57 -1.26 -14.62
C SER A 236 7.25 -1.78 -15.17
N ILE A 237 6.27 -0.91 -15.39
CA ILE A 237 4.93 -1.27 -15.88
C ILE A 237 4.80 -1.21 -17.40
N ALA A 238 5.90 -0.91 -18.11
CA ALA A 238 5.87 -0.80 -19.57
C ALA A 238 5.27 -2.08 -20.21
N GLY A 239 4.19 -1.89 -20.98
CA GLY A 239 3.41 -2.96 -21.62
C GLY A 239 2.21 -3.45 -20.79
N ILE A 240 1.96 -2.91 -19.59
CA ILE A 240 0.72 -3.12 -18.85
C ILE A 240 -0.23 -1.95 -19.17
N PRO A 241 -1.50 -2.21 -19.56
CA PRO A 241 -2.49 -1.17 -19.75
C PRO A 241 -2.68 -0.34 -18.47
N ARG A 242 -2.73 0.99 -18.59
CA ARG A 242 -2.82 1.88 -17.44
C ARG A 242 -4.03 1.63 -16.55
N ASP A 243 -5.16 1.23 -17.13
CA ASP A 243 -6.38 0.89 -16.41
C ASP A 243 -6.30 -0.42 -15.63
N ARG A 244 -5.18 -1.14 -15.71
CA ARG A 244 -4.86 -2.33 -14.93
C ARG A 244 -3.87 -2.07 -13.79
N VAL A 245 -3.45 -0.80 -13.60
CA VAL A 245 -2.51 -0.39 -12.57
C VAL A 245 -3.11 0.70 -11.70
N ARG A 246 -3.01 0.57 -10.37
CA ARG A 246 -3.26 1.65 -9.40
C ARG A 246 -2.00 1.90 -8.59
N LEU A 247 -1.73 3.17 -8.28
CA LEU A 247 -0.58 3.62 -7.52
C LEU A 247 -1.05 4.08 -6.14
N HIS A 248 -0.54 3.44 -5.09
CA HIS A 248 -0.81 3.84 -3.71
C HIS A 248 0.31 4.71 -3.18
N ILE A 249 -0.04 5.91 -2.74
CA ILE A 249 0.85 6.90 -2.14
C ILE A 249 0.52 6.99 -0.65
N CYS A 250 1.54 6.88 0.19
CA CYS A 250 1.40 6.83 1.64
C CYS A 250 2.43 7.78 2.29
N TYR A 251 2.02 8.45 3.33
CA TYR A 251 2.93 9.28 4.16
C TYR A 251 3.60 8.48 5.28
N GLY A 252 3.26 7.20 5.40
CA GLY A 252 3.77 6.30 6.40
C GLY A 252 2.68 5.81 7.35
N ASN A 253 2.50 4.48 7.43
CA ASN A 253 1.48 3.85 8.26
C ASN A 253 1.96 3.72 9.72
N TRP A 254 1.97 4.82 10.45
CA TRP A 254 2.41 4.89 11.84
C TRP A 254 1.74 6.04 12.59
N GLU A 255 1.47 5.85 13.86
CA GLU A 255 0.90 6.87 14.75
C GLU A 255 2.02 7.82 15.17
N GLY A 256 2.08 8.99 14.56
CA GLY A 256 3.10 9.99 14.82
C GLY A 256 2.64 11.41 14.48
N PRO A 257 3.49 12.42 14.73
CA PRO A 257 3.16 13.82 14.52
C PRO A 257 2.90 14.20 13.06
N HIS A 258 3.59 13.57 12.09
CA HIS A 258 3.48 13.84 10.66
C HIS A 258 3.60 15.35 10.28
N ILE A 259 4.42 16.12 11.04
CA ILE A 259 4.51 17.57 10.89
C ILE A 259 5.43 18.03 9.75
N HIS A 260 6.22 17.09 9.21
CA HIS A 260 7.18 17.36 8.13
C HIS A 260 6.75 16.76 6.79
N ASP A 261 5.56 16.23 6.69
CA ASP A 261 5.02 15.64 5.46
C ASP A 261 4.90 16.72 4.36
N ILE A 262 5.18 16.31 3.13
CA ILE A 262 5.05 17.22 1.99
C ILE A 262 3.57 17.45 1.67
N PRO A 263 3.13 18.69 1.43
CA PRO A 263 1.77 18.92 0.96
C PRO A 263 1.50 18.23 -0.38
N LEU A 264 0.35 17.53 -0.49
CA LEU A 264 -0.05 16.79 -1.68
C LEU A 264 0.00 17.65 -2.96
N ALA A 265 -0.42 18.93 -2.87
CA ALA A 265 -0.39 19.86 -4.00
C ALA A 265 0.98 20.01 -4.65
N LYS A 266 2.08 19.82 -3.90
CA LYS A 266 3.45 19.95 -4.45
C LYS A 266 3.88 18.72 -5.27
N ILE A 267 3.36 17.55 -4.97
CA ILE A 267 3.73 16.29 -5.65
C ILE A 267 2.72 15.85 -6.71
N LEU A 268 1.47 16.32 -6.67
CA LEU A 268 0.44 15.93 -7.64
C LEU A 268 0.89 16.05 -9.11
N PRO A 269 1.55 17.16 -9.56
CA PRO A 269 2.00 17.26 -10.94
C PRO A 269 2.97 16.15 -11.36
N ALA A 270 3.84 15.70 -10.44
CA ALA A 270 4.74 14.57 -10.68
C ALA A 270 3.99 13.23 -10.67
N LEU A 271 3.05 13.03 -9.73
CA LEU A 271 2.22 11.83 -9.65
C LEU A 271 1.37 11.62 -10.91
N TYR A 272 0.89 12.69 -11.55
CA TYR A 272 0.10 12.62 -12.78
C TYR A 272 0.92 12.16 -14.00
N GLN A 273 2.25 12.15 -13.91
CA GLN A 273 3.12 11.58 -14.95
C GLN A 273 3.19 10.04 -14.88
N ALA A 274 2.66 9.42 -13.81
CA ALA A 274 2.57 7.97 -13.70
C ALA A 274 1.55 7.40 -14.72
N ASN A 275 1.96 6.39 -15.47
CA ASN A 275 1.12 5.72 -16.46
C ASN A 275 0.16 4.71 -15.78
N VAL A 276 -0.65 5.19 -14.86
CA VAL A 276 -1.58 4.40 -14.04
C VAL A 276 -3.02 4.88 -14.22
N GLY A 277 -3.98 4.00 -13.99
CA GLY A 277 -5.41 4.31 -14.13
C GLY A 277 -6.05 4.83 -12.84
N ALA A 278 -5.37 4.73 -11.68
CA ALA A 278 -5.89 5.23 -10.41
C ALA A 278 -4.77 5.64 -9.45
N LEU A 279 -5.07 6.66 -8.63
CA LEU A 279 -4.26 7.05 -7.48
C LEU A 279 -5.02 6.70 -6.20
N SER A 280 -4.37 5.97 -5.30
CA SER A 280 -4.85 5.68 -3.95
C SER A 280 -4.07 6.53 -2.95
N ILE A 281 -4.77 7.41 -2.22
CA ILE A 281 -4.15 8.46 -1.40
C ILE A 281 -4.89 8.58 -0.07
N GLU A 282 -4.18 8.82 1.02
CA GLU A 282 -4.71 9.03 2.37
C GLU A 282 -5.50 10.34 2.49
N PHE A 283 -6.70 10.28 3.06
CA PHE A 283 -7.51 11.48 3.35
C PHE A 283 -8.33 11.34 4.65
N SER A 284 -8.15 10.30 5.44
CA SER A 284 -8.96 10.12 6.65
C SER A 284 -8.24 10.51 7.93
N ASN A 285 -6.92 10.48 7.95
CA ASN A 285 -6.16 10.92 9.10
C ASN A 285 -6.17 12.45 9.25
N PRO A 286 -6.04 13.00 10.49
CA PRO A 286 -6.21 14.44 10.73
C PRO A 286 -5.16 15.33 10.05
N ARG A 287 -4.01 14.79 9.63
CA ARG A 287 -2.97 15.55 8.94
C ARG A 287 -3.31 15.80 7.47
N HIS A 288 -3.99 14.85 6.83
CA HIS A 288 -4.23 14.86 5.38
C HIS A 288 -5.70 15.05 4.99
N ALA A 289 -6.62 15.05 5.96
CA ALA A 289 -8.07 15.18 5.71
C ALA A 289 -8.47 16.47 4.94
N HIS A 290 -7.65 17.50 4.97
CA HIS A 290 -7.87 18.76 4.26
C HIS A 290 -7.35 18.75 2.81
N GLU A 291 -6.53 17.79 2.41
CA GLU A 291 -5.77 17.81 1.16
C GLU A 291 -6.60 17.57 -0.11
N TYR A 292 -7.89 17.27 0.00
CA TYR A 292 -8.82 17.40 -1.12
C TYR A 292 -8.78 18.77 -1.80
N GLN A 293 -8.37 19.82 -1.05
CA GLN A 293 -8.17 21.16 -1.59
C GLN A 293 -7.14 21.19 -2.74
N ALA A 294 -6.15 20.27 -2.75
CA ALA A 294 -5.13 20.19 -3.78
C ALA A 294 -5.71 19.97 -5.19
N PHE A 295 -6.84 19.26 -5.30
CA PHE A 295 -7.51 19.02 -6.58
C PHE A 295 -8.18 20.27 -7.18
N LYS A 296 -8.36 21.35 -6.41
CA LYS A 296 -8.85 22.63 -6.94
C LYS A 296 -7.81 23.31 -7.84
N THR A 297 -6.54 23.17 -7.51
CA THR A 297 -5.42 23.76 -8.26
C THR A 297 -4.79 22.78 -9.24
N HIS A 298 -4.87 21.50 -8.92
CA HIS A 298 -4.34 20.39 -9.74
C HIS A 298 -5.45 19.34 -9.96
N PRO A 299 -6.43 19.60 -10.85
CA PRO A 299 -7.53 18.68 -11.10
C PRO A 299 -7.04 17.29 -11.50
N LEU A 300 -7.69 16.26 -10.98
CA LEU A 300 -7.37 14.87 -11.34
C LEU A 300 -7.55 14.65 -12.85
N PRO A 301 -6.57 14.13 -13.57
CA PRO A 301 -6.69 13.81 -15.00
C PRO A 301 -7.97 13.01 -15.29
N LYS A 302 -8.66 13.33 -16.40
CA LYS A 302 -10.00 12.76 -16.72
C LYS A 302 -10.00 11.24 -16.87
N ASP A 303 -8.87 10.66 -17.20
CA ASP A 303 -8.66 9.23 -17.42
C ASP A 303 -8.08 8.51 -16.20
N MET A 304 -8.05 9.18 -15.03
CA MET A 304 -7.68 8.60 -13.74
C MET A 304 -8.87 8.49 -12.80
N LEU A 305 -8.88 7.44 -11.98
CA LEU A 305 -9.75 7.28 -10.83
C LEU A 305 -9.04 7.77 -9.56
N LEU A 306 -9.79 8.28 -8.60
CA LEU A 306 -9.33 8.51 -7.24
C LEU A 306 -9.81 7.35 -6.34
N VAL A 307 -8.90 6.79 -5.57
CA VAL A 307 -9.16 5.78 -4.55
C VAL A 307 -8.82 6.40 -3.18
N PRO A 308 -9.70 7.29 -2.66
CA PRO A 308 -9.40 8.02 -1.43
C PRO A 308 -9.47 7.08 -0.23
N GLY A 309 -8.50 7.20 0.68
CA GLY A 309 -8.61 6.67 2.03
C GLY A 309 -9.66 7.46 2.80
N VAL A 310 -10.70 6.77 3.25
CA VAL A 310 -11.79 7.34 4.05
C VAL A 310 -11.93 6.65 5.40
N ILE A 311 -11.10 5.64 5.63
CA ILE A 311 -10.92 4.89 6.87
C ILE A 311 -9.47 4.99 7.30
N GLU A 312 -9.24 5.45 8.51
CA GLU A 312 -7.93 5.57 9.16
C GLU A 312 -7.45 4.18 9.63
N THR A 313 -6.15 3.90 9.58
CA THR A 313 -5.58 2.56 9.79
C THR A 313 -4.61 2.44 10.96
N THR A 314 -4.46 3.48 11.78
CA THR A 314 -3.55 3.49 12.95
C THR A 314 -4.27 3.55 14.29
N SER A 315 -5.59 3.80 14.32
CA SER A 315 -6.38 3.85 15.54
C SER A 315 -7.50 2.79 15.59
N ASN A 316 -7.90 2.40 16.81
CA ASN A 316 -9.00 1.46 17.04
C ASN A 316 -10.40 2.11 17.00
N PHE A 317 -10.51 3.41 16.78
CA PHE A 317 -11.81 4.03 16.55
C PHE A 317 -12.41 3.51 15.24
N VAL A 318 -13.61 2.96 15.34
CA VAL A 318 -14.41 2.59 14.16
C VAL A 318 -15.16 3.83 13.73
N GLU A 319 -14.92 4.30 12.52
CA GLU A 319 -15.60 5.48 11.96
C GLU A 319 -17.11 5.24 11.88
N HIS A 320 -17.89 6.24 12.25
CA HIS A 320 -19.35 6.18 12.01
C HIS A 320 -19.63 6.26 10.50
N PRO A 321 -20.56 5.46 9.94
CA PRO A 321 -20.83 5.44 8.50
C PRO A 321 -21.14 6.82 7.91
N GLU A 322 -21.79 7.72 8.66
CA GLU A 322 -22.01 9.11 8.22
C GLU A 322 -20.72 9.92 8.03
N VAL A 323 -19.68 9.66 8.83
CA VAL A 323 -18.36 10.29 8.68
C VAL A 323 -17.71 9.78 7.40
N VAL A 324 -17.80 8.48 7.16
CA VAL A 324 -17.29 7.84 5.93
C VAL A 324 -18.00 8.38 4.69
N ALA A 325 -19.34 8.46 4.73
CA ALA A 325 -20.15 9.01 3.64
C ALA A 325 -19.73 10.45 3.30
N ARG A 326 -19.58 11.32 4.32
CA ARG A 326 -19.11 12.69 4.12
C ARG A 326 -17.73 12.77 3.46
N ARG A 327 -16.77 11.94 3.89
CA ARG A 327 -15.43 11.87 3.29
C ARG A 327 -15.49 11.43 1.82
N ILE A 328 -16.37 10.49 1.48
CA ILE A 328 -16.61 10.07 0.09
C ILE A 328 -17.21 11.23 -0.73
N GLU A 329 -18.20 11.95 -0.18
CA GLU A 329 -18.81 13.12 -0.84
C GLU A 329 -17.78 14.25 -1.04
N ASP A 330 -16.82 14.45 -0.09
CA ASP A 330 -15.72 15.40 -0.23
C ASP A 330 -14.82 15.00 -1.40
N ALA A 331 -14.47 13.71 -1.53
CA ALA A 331 -13.70 13.20 -2.64
C ALA A 331 -14.43 13.39 -3.98
N VAL A 332 -15.73 13.10 -4.05
CA VAL A 332 -16.54 13.30 -5.25
C VAL A 332 -16.58 14.78 -5.64
N ARG A 333 -16.75 15.68 -4.68
CA ARG A 333 -16.69 17.14 -4.95
C ARG A 333 -15.33 17.59 -5.46
N ALA A 334 -14.26 16.99 -4.95
CA ALA A 334 -12.89 17.31 -5.39
C ALA A 334 -12.60 16.84 -6.82
N VAL A 335 -13.10 15.66 -7.19
CA VAL A 335 -12.92 15.06 -8.52
C VAL A 335 -13.92 15.62 -9.55
N GLY A 336 -15.11 16.00 -9.10
CA GLY A 336 -16.22 16.49 -9.93
C GLY A 336 -17.10 15.40 -10.57
N GLU A 337 -16.70 14.13 -10.52
CA GLU A 337 -17.38 12.98 -11.12
C GLU A 337 -17.40 11.81 -10.13
N ARG A 338 -18.61 11.41 -9.67
CA ARG A 338 -18.79 10.34 -8.68
C ARG A 338 -18.34 8.95 -9.18
N GLU A 339 -18.49 8.72 -10.47
CA GLU A 339 -18.11 7.47 -11.13
C GLU A 339 -16.60 7.21 -11.06
N ARG A 340 -15.81 8.25 -10.81
CA ARG A 340 -14.34 8.19 -10.72
C ARG A 340 -13.80 8.03 -9.31
N VAL A 341 -14.66 7.80 -8.31
CA VAL A 341 -14.28 7.62 -6.90
C VAL A 341 -14.56 6.19 -6.45
N ILE A 342 -13.56 5.53 -5.86
CA ILE A 342 -13.68 4.21 -5.22
C ILE A 342 -13.23 4.36 -3.76
N ALA A 343 -14.10 4.12 -2.81
CA ALA A 343 -13.80 4.31 -1.39
C ALA A 343 -12.84 3.25 -0.85
N SER A 344 -11.82 3.68 -0.08
CA SER A 344 -10.75 2.82 0.42
C SER A 344 -10.36 3.15 1.87
N THR A 345 -9.36 2.44 2.38
CA THR A 345 -8.63 2.76 3.62
C THR A 345 -7.42 3.65 3.31
N ASP A 346 -6.91 4.40 4.30
CA ASP A 346 -5.71 5.24 4.14
C ASP A 346 -4.49 4.39 3.78
N CYS A 347 -4.30 3.28 4.49
CA CYS A 347 -3.20 2.34 4.29
C CYS A 347 -3.66 0.90 4.54
N GLY A 348 -2.73 -0.06 4.63
CA GLY A 348 -2.99 -1.43 5.05
C GLY A 348 -3.09 -1.58 6.57
N PHE A 349 -3.80 -2.60 7.05
CA PHE A 349 -3.92 -2.90 8.48
C PHE A 349 -2.85 -3.85 9.02
N GLY A 350 -2.09 -4.50 8.16
CA GLY A 350 -1.04 -5.47 8.52
C GLY A 350 0.23 -5.25 7.71
N THR A 351 0.69 -4.01 7.57
CA THR A 351 1.83 -3.59 6.75
C THR A 351 3.11 -4.36 7.05
N PHE A 352 3.33 -4.68 8.33
CA PHE A 352 4.41 -5.53 8.83
C PHE A 352 3.88 -6.51 9.87
N THR A 353 4.41 -7.72 9.86
CA THR A 353 4.12 -8.74 10.86
C THR A 353 4.55 -8.26 12.25
N ASN A 354 3.69 -8.47 13.25
CA ASN A 354 3.86 -8.02 14.63
C ASN A 354 3.88 -6.48 14.82
N ARG A 355 3.30 -5.74 13.87
CA ARG A 355 3.13 -4.28 13.96
C ARG A 355 1.72 -3.89 13.52
N GLU A 356 0.73 -4.50 14.14
CA GLU A 356 -0.66 -4.19 13.92
C GLU A 356 -1.09 -3.02 14.83
N TRP A 357 -1.45 -1.89 14.22
CA TRP A 357 -1.97 -0.71 14.92
C TRP A 357 -3.39 -0.93 15.43
N VAL A 358 -4.18 -1.66 14.67
CA VAL A 358 -5.61 -1.90 14.89
C VAL A 358 -5.81 -3.37 15.20
N ILE A 359 -6.54 -3.66 16.27
CA ILE A 359 -6.90 -5.04 16.61
C ILE A 359 -7.80 -5.66 15.53
N GLU A 360 -7.60 -6.93 15.22
CA GLU A 360 -8.30 -7.61 14.13
C GLU A 360 -9.83 -7.42 14.15
N PRO A 361 -10.55 -7.59 15.30
CA PRO A 361 -12.00 -7.38 15.30
C PRO A 361 -12.42 -5.97 14.86
N ALA A 362 -11.65 -4.94 15.24
CA ALA A 362 -11.93 -3.56 14.83
C ALA A 362 -11.69 -3.33 13.34
N VAL A 363 -10.71 -4.01 12.73
CA VAL A 363 -10.48 -3.94 11.27
C VAL A 363 -11.74 -4.34 10.49
N TRP A 364 -12.38 -5.43 10.88
CA TRP A 364 -13.59 -5.92 10.19
C TRP A 364 -14.78 -4.99 10.38
N LEU A 365 -14.90 -4.36 11.56
CA LEU A 365 -15.91 -3.32 11.81
C LEU A 365 -15.64 -2.05 10.98
N LYS A 366 -14.39 -1.62 10.85
CA LYS A 366 -13.99 -0.50 10.00
C LYS A 366 -14.33 -0.75 8.52
N LEU A 367 -14.04 -1.95 8.00
CA LEU A 367 -14.39 -2.31 6.63
C LEU A 367 -15.90 -2.40 6.41
N ARG A 368 -16.67 -2.82 7.42
CA ARG A 368 -18.14 -2.77 7.38
C ARG A 368 -18.61 -1.32 7.35
N SER A 369 -18.08 -0.46 8.22
CA SER A 369 -18.39 0.98 8.22
C SER A 369 -18.04 1.65 6.89
N LEU A 370 -16.95 1.21 6.23
CA LEU A 370 -16.63 1.64 4.88
C LEU A 370 -17.76 1.33 3.90
N ARG A 371 -18.27 0.09 3.92
CA ARG A 371 -19.38 -0.33 3.05
C ARG A 371 -20.67 0.45 3.36
N GLU A 372 -21.05 0.55 4.62
CA GLU A 372 -22.25 1.28 5.05
C GLU A 372 -22.17 2.77 4.67
N GLY A 373 -21.01 3.40 4.86
CA GLY A 373 -20.77 4.78 4.45
C GLY A 373 -20.83 4.97 2.92
N ALA A 374 -20.30 4.00 2.17
CA ALA A 374 -20.39 4.01 0.71
C ALA A 374 -21.84 3.84 0.23
N ASP A 375 -22.67 3.07 0.92
CA ASP A 375 -24.10 2.92 0.61
C ASP A 375 -24.86 4.22 0.88
N ILE A 376 -24.61 4.90 2.01
CA ILE A 376 -25.18 6.21 2.34
C ILE A 376 -24.79 7.25 1.28
N ALA A 377 -23.48 7.35 0.96
CA ALA A 377 -23.00 8.28 -0.05
C ALA A 377 -23.60 7.97 -1.44
N SER A 378 -23.71 6.69 -1.81
CA SER A 378 -24.32 6.26 -3.06
C SER A 378 -25.78 6.69 -3.14
N ALA A 379 -26.56 6.46 -2.09
CA ALA A 379 -27.98 6.87 -2.05
C ALA A 379 -28.12 8.38 -2.29
N ARG A 380 -27.29 9.20 -1.66
CA ARG A 380 -27.29 10.66 -1.81
C ARG A 380 -26.85 11.10 -3.21
N LEU A 381 -25.73 10.54 -3.70
CA LEU A 381 -25.15 10.91 -4.98
C LEU A 381 -25.98 10.50 -6.19
N TRP A 382 -26.71 9.38 -6.11
CA TRP A 382 -27.61 8.90 -7.19
C TRP A 382 -29.09 9.23 -6.95
N GLY A 383 -29.43 10.02 -5.91
CA GLY A 383 -30.81 10.44 -5.60
C GLY A 383 -31.70 9.28 -5.21
N ARG A 384 -31.19 8.26 -4.55
CA ARG A 384 -31.95 7.11 -4.03
C ARG A 384 -32.32 7.33 -2.56
N LYS A 385 -33.43 6.72 -2.09
CA LYS A 385 -33.69 6.69 -0.65
C LYS A 385 -32.62 5.84 0.06
N VAL A 386 -32.09 6.36 1.17
CA VAL A 386 -31.28 5.58 2.10
C VAL A 386 -32.20 4.52 2.70
N ALA A 387 -31.87 3.24 2.58
CA ALA A 387 -32.63 2.12 3.12
C ALA A 387 -32.54 2.04 4.64
#